data_fcba08342ee300a7b5a7a0fd1d2d7712
#
_entry.id   fcba08342ee300a7b5a7a0fd1d2d7712
#
_cell.length_a   1.000
_cell.length_b   1.000
_cell.length_c   1.000
_cell.angle_alpha   90.00
_cell.angle_beta   90.00
_cell.angle_gamma   90.00
#
_symmetry.space_group_name_H-M   'P 1'
#
loop_
_entity.id
_entity.type
_entity.pdbx_description
1 polymer ?
#
loop_
_entity_poly.entity_id
_entity_poly.type
_entity_poly.pdbx_seq_one_letter_code
_entity_poly.pdbx_strand_id
1 'polypeptide(L)'
;LNFQMSLYCAGSSCEDGIIDYELFYEHAHQFMAASFVPDGFDCLRDSFLGPYRTETNPLAVERGACFASFEKGNNHCAVLEKKLTLASGERTRLIWMLGEGGLEEGRRVRKKYSGFSAVDAALSDLARYWDEKLSRLQVSTPDPDMDVMLNTWTLYQSEINVMFSRFASFIEVGGRTGLGYRDTAQDAMTIPHSNPEGCKKRILQLMQGLTTQGYGLHLFDPAWFGPQPEKPAFKSPTVIPTPDKASIVHGLADACADDALWLVAAVAEYVRETGDMAFFDQRAGYADGGEGSIYEHLKKILDFSAAQVGPHGICKGLRADWNDCLNLGGGESAMVSFLHVWALGHFVDAARTLGRTEDADRYEAMRRAVIDTCERELWDGAWYLRGITAGGRKIGAHTDVEGRVHLESNVWAVLSGAAQGERAVKAMDAVDEHLYTEYGLRLNAPSYTKPDYAIGFIARVYPGIKENGAIFSPSNPWAWCAEALLGRGGIGP
;
A
#
# COMPACT_ATOMS: atom_id res chain seq x y z
N LEU A 1 15.06 -5.96 9.80
CA LEU A 1 15.46 -5.66 11.19
C LEU A 1 14.38 -6.09 12.17
N ASN A 2 13.11 -5.73 11.90
CA ASN A 2 12.00 -6.03 12.81
C ASN A 2 11.72 -7.53 12.96
N PHE A 3 11.80 -8.32 11.88
CA PHE A 3 11.65 -9.78 11.97
C PHE A 3 12.73 -10.40 12.86
N GLN A 4 13.98 -10.00 12.69
CA GLN A 4 15.08 -10.47 13.55
C GLN A 4 14.91 -9.99 15.00
N MET A 5 14.47 -8.75 15.20
CA MET A 5 14.19 -8.22 16.54
C MET A 5 13.03 -8.98 17.21
N SER A 6 12.01 -9.38 16.47
CA SER A 6 10.90 -10.21 16.98
C SER A 6 11.38 -11.56 17.52
N LEU A 7 12.36 -12.19 16.87
CA LEU A 7 12.94 -13.43 17.32
C LEU A 7 13.76 -13.27 18.63
N TYR A 8 14.57 -12.20 18.71
CA TYR A 8 15.51 -12.01 19.83
C TYR A 8 14.98 -11.15 20.97
N CYS A 9 13.92 -10.41 20.75
CA CYS A 9 13.34 -9.51 21.74
C CYS A 9 11.93 -9.91 22.16
N ALA A 10 11.66 -11.20 22.15
CA ALA A 10 10.36 -11.75 22.55
C ALA A 10 10.50 -12.88 23.58
N GLY A 11 9.42 -13.20 24.23
CA GLY A 11 9.34 -14.31 25.17
C GLY A 11 7.99 -15.00 25.09
N SER A 12 7.91 -16.19 25.66
CA SER A 12 6.69 -16.98 25.73
C SER A 12 6.38 -17.42 27.15
N SER A 13 5.11 -17.53 27.46
CA SER A 13 4.59 -18.15 28.68
C SER A 13 3.42 -19.09 28.34
N CYS A 14 3.10 -19.99 29.25
CA CYS A 14 1.92 -20.84 29.12
C CYS A 14 1.21 -20.94 30.47
N GLU A 15 0.00 -20.42 30.52
CA GLU A 15 -0.88 -20.52 31.70
C GLU A 15 -2.24 -21.09 31.30
N ASP A 16 -2.78 -22.01 32.08
CA ASP A 16 -4.10 -22.63 31.85
C ASP A 16 -4.23 -23.24 30.43
N GLY A 17 -3.11 -23.65 29.81
CA GLY A 17 -3.10 -24.16 28.44
C GLY A 17 -3.32 -23.05 27.37
N ILE A 18 -3.03 -21.82 27.73
CA ILE A 18 -2.93 -20.69 26.78
C ILE A 18 -1.47 -20.31 26.70
N ILE A 19 -0.92 -20.32 25.48
CA ILE A 19 0.40 -19.82 25.19
C ILE A 19 0.27 -18.34 24.90
N ASP A 20 1.05 -17.51 25.57
CA ASP A 20 1.22 -16.08 25.33
C ASP A 20 2.62 -15.83 24.81
N TYR A 21 2.70 -15.07 23.74
CA TYR A 21 3.93 -14.61 23.11
C TYR A 21 3.97 -13.09 23.22
N GLU A 22 4.97 -12.56 23.95
CA GLU A 22 5.17 -11.13 24.17
C GLU A 22 6.35 -10.62 23.35
N LEU A 23 6.14 -9.59 22.58
CA LEU A 23 7.17 -8.82 21.92
C LEU A 23 7.62 -7.66 22.83
N PHE A 24 8.79 -7.78 23.45
CA PHE A 24 9.20 -6.91 24.57
C PHE A 24 9.33 -5.43 24.24
N TYR A 25 9.74 -5.09 23.01
CA TYR A 25 9.98 -3.68 22.68
C TYR A 25 8.70 -2.90 22.32
N GLU A 26 7.62 -3.59 21.94
CA GLU A 26 6.33 -2.99 21.63
C GLU A 26 5.24 -3.34 22.64
N HIS A 27 5.55 -4.25 23.58
CA HIS A 27 4.57 -4.85 24.49
C HIS A 27 3.35 -5.42 23.76
N ALA A 28 3.59 -5.89 22.54
CA ALA A 28 2.58 -6.54 21.73
C ALA A 28 2.50 -8.01 22.13
N HIS A 29 1.28 -8.52 22.23
CA HIS A 29 1.02 -9.89 22.63
C HIS A 29 0.24 -10.63 21.55
N GLN A 30 0.56 -11.91 21.38
CA GLN A 30 -0.25 -12.87 20.63
C GLN A 30 -0.49 -14.10 21.49
N PHE A 31 -1.66 -14.68 21.42
CA PHE A 31 -1.96 -15.89 22.16
C PHE A 31 -2.38 -17.04 21.25
N MET A 32 -2.10 -18.27 21.72
CA MET A 32 -2.68 -19.49 21.19
C MET A 32 -3.41 -20.24 22.30
N ALA A 33 -4.66 -20.63 22.06
CA ALA A 33 -5.50 -21.36 22.99
C ALA A 33 -6.22 -22.49 22.27
N ALA A 34 -6.78 -23.42 23.04
CA ALA A 34 -7.62 -24.52 22.55
C ALA A 34 -8.90 -24.66 23.36
N SER A 35 -9.93 -25.29 22.75
CA SER A 35 -11.19 -25.63 23.44
C SER A 35 -11.05 -26.77 24.45
N PHE A 36 -9.90 -27.40 24.50
CA PHE A 36 -9.59 -28.53 25.42
C PHE A 36 -8.45 -28.14 26.37
N VAL A 37 -8.28 -28.91 27.42
CA VAL A 37 -7.10 -28.84 28.27
C VAL A 37 -5.98 -29.58 27.57
N PRO A 38 -4.86 -28.89 27.21
CA PRO A 38 -3.71 -29.54 26.58
C PRO A 38 -3.07 -30.58 27.53
N ASP A 39 -2.59 -31.68 26.97
CA ASP A 39 -1.81 -32.70 27.69
C ASP A 39 -0.30 -32.34 27.69
N GLY A 40 0.12 -31.43 26.81
CA GLY A 40 1.46 -30.89 26.72
C GLY A 40 1.51 -29.63 25.87
N PHE A 41 2.65 -28.93 25.91
CA PHE A 41 2.89 -27.75 25.09
C PHE A 41 4.40 -27.60 24.80
N ASP A 42 4.71 -26.82 23.75
CA ASP A 42 6.06 -26.30 23.49
C ASP A 42 5.98 -24.87 22.97
N CYS A 43 6.92 -24.03 23.44
CA CYS A 43 7.09 -22.65 23.01
C CYS A 43 8.43 -22.41 22.32
N LEU A 44 9.38 -23.35 22.39
CA LEU A 44 10.67 -23.32 21.69
C LEU A 44 10.64 -24.26 20.49
N ARG A 45 10.76 -23.70 19.28
CA ARG A 45 10.70 -24.46 18.03
C ARG A 45 11.79 -25.54 17.95
N ASP A 46 13.00 -25.22 18.41
CA ASP A 46 14.12 -26.17 18.39
C ASP A 46 13.91 -27.37 19.32
N SER A 47 13.25 -27.18 20.44
CA SER A 47 12.84 -28.29 21.32
C SER A 47 11.75 -29.17 20.67
N PHE A 48 10.76 -28.54 20.06
CA PHE A 48 9.67 -29.27 19.39
C PHE A 48 10.18 -30.07 18.19
N LEU A 49 10.99 -29.45 17.32
CA LEU A 49 11.52 -30.11 16.12
C LEU A 49 12.62 -31.13 16.45
N GLY A 50 13.56 -30.75 17.31
CA GLY A 50 14.79 -31.49 17.56
C GLY A 50 15.89 -31.22 16.53
N PRO A 51 17.15 -31.57 16.88
CA PRO A 51 18.31 -31.35 16.01
C PRO A 51 18.18 -32.06 14.65
N TYR A 52 18.52 -31.36 13.57
CA TYR A 52 18.52 -31.89 12.18
C TYR A 52 17.14 -32.42 11.71
N ARG A 53 16.03 -31.92 12.27
CA ARG A 53 14.67 -32.29 11.91
C ARG A 53 13.90 -31.09 11.34
N THR A 54 12.75 -31.38 10.77
CA THR A 54 11.87 -30.39 10.15
C THR A 54 10.42 -30.57 10.63
N GLU A 55 9.52 -29.74 10.15
CA GLU A 55 8.08 -29.82 10.44
C GLU A 55 7.43 -31.12 9.94
N THR A 56 8.08 -31.85 9.03
CA THR A 56 7.60 -33.16 8.55
C THR A 56 7.93 -34.32 9.47
N ASN A 57 8.91 -34.16 10.39
CA ASN A 57 9.32 -35.20 11.33
C ASN A 57 9.75 -34.64 12.68
N PRO A 58 8.90 -33.88 13.40
CA PRO A 58 9.25 -33.27 14.69
C PRO A 58 9.55 -34.35 15.75
N LEU A 59 10.59 -34.10 16.55
CA LEU A 59 10.97 -35.00 17.66
C LEU A 59 9.86 -35.18 18.70
N ALA A 60 9.13 -34.10 19.02
CA ALA A 60 8.01 -34.17 19.96
C ALA A 60 6.91 -35.11 19.46
N VAL A 61 6.61 -35.12 18.18
CA VAL A 61 5.61 -36.00 17.55
C VAL A 61 6.10 -37.47 17.58
N GLU A 62 7.36 -37.72 17.21
CA GLU A 62 7.94 -39.08 17.28
C GLU A 62 7.96 -39.62 18.71
N ARG A 63 8.32 -38.77 19.66
CA ARG A 63 8.30 -39.10 21.07
C ARG A 63 6.87 -39.31 21.63
N GLY A 64 5.86 -38.72 20.99
CA GLY A 64 4.48 -38.71 21.45
C GLY A 64 4.25 -37.83 22.70
N ALA A 65 5.09 -36.81 22.89
CA ALA A 65 4.95 -35.85 23.98
C ALA A 65 5.77 -34.58 23.73
N CYS A 66 5.18 -33.40 24.02
CA CYS A 66 5.88 -32.12 24.10
C CYS A 66 6.88 -32.08 25.27
N PHE A 67 7.75 -31.07 25.25
CA PHE A 67 8.84 -30.89 26.21
C PHE A 67 8.51 -29.86 27.30
N ALA A 68 7.35 -29.23 27.26
CA ALA A 68 6.97 -28.07 28.09
C ALA A 68 8.03 -26.95 28.05
N SER A 69 8.54 -26.69 26.84
CA SER A 69 9.60 -25.70 26.62
C SER A 69 9.08 -24.28 26.66
N PHE A 70 9.88 -23.40 27.26
CA PHE A 70 9.72 -21.94 27.20
C PHE A 70 10.97 -21.33 26.60
N GLU A 71 10.81 -20.14 26.04
CA GLU A 71 11.95 -19.45 25.46
C GLU A 71 11.85 -17.94 25.65
N LYS A 72 13.02 -17.32 25.72
CA LYS A 72 13.20 -15.87 25.76
C LYS A 72 14.36 -15.49 24.85
N GLY A 73 14.01 -14.86 23.74
CA GLY A 73 15.01 -14.36 22.80
C GLY A 73 15.55 -15.39 21.80
N ASN A 74 14.74 -16.38 21.41
CA ASN A 74 15.10 -17.41 20.45
C ASN A 74 13.91 -17.77 19.53
N ASN A 75 13.99 -18.87 18.81
CA ASN A 75 13.00 -19.30 17.81
C ASN A 75 11.73 -19.80 18.48
N HIS A 76 10.71 -18.95 18.52
CA HIS A 76 9.42 -19.26 19.17
C HIS A 76 8.54 -20.14 18.30
N CYS A 77 7.72 -20.95 18.95
CA CYS A 77 6.56 -21.63 18.37
C CYS A 77 5.41 -21.64 19.38
N ALA A 78 4.22 -22.01 18.93
CA ALA A 78 3.10 -22.28 19.79
C ALA A 78 2.54 -23.67 19.46
N VAL A 79 2.76 -24.62 20.34
CA VAL A 79 2.31 -26.02 20.20
C VAL A 79 1.47 -26.40 21.39
N LEU A 80 0.29 -26.94 21.15
CA LEU A 80 -0.58 -27.54 22.15
C LEU A 80 -0.83 -28.99 21.76
N GLU A 81 -0.52 -29.92 22.68
CA GLU A 81 -0.70 -31.36 22.49
C GLU A 81 -2.04 -31.82 23.06
N LYS A 82 -2.73 -32.72 22.33
CA LYS A 82 -3.89 -33.43 22.84
C LYS A 82 -3.82 -34.90 22.46
N LYS A 83 -3.82 -35.79 23.48
CA LYS A 83 -3.89 -37.23 23.27
C LYS A 83 -5.34 -37.65 23.10
N LEU A 84 -5.61 -38.37 22.04
CA LEU A 84 -6.94 -38.84 21.67
C LEU A 84 -6.89 -40.34 21.38
N THR A 85 -7.93 -41.05 21.79
CA THR A 85 -8.18 -42.43 21.38
C THR A 85 -9.49 -42.45 20.62
N LEU A 86 -9.47 -42.86 19.37
CA LEU A 86 -10.64 -42.90 18.50
C LEU A 86 -10.95 -44.36 18.14
N ALA A 87 -12.21 -44.75 18.26
CA ALA A 87 -12.69 -46.02 17.76
C ALA A 87 -12.74 -46.03 16.22
N SER A 88 -12.87 -47.19 15.62
CA SER A 88 -12.98 -47.32 14.16
C SER A 88 -14.19 -46.54 13.64
N GLY A 89 -13.96 -45.60 12.73
CA GLY A 89 -14.98 -44.71 12.15
C GLY A 89 -15.39 -43.51 13.04
N GLU A 90 -14.86 -43.41 14.25
CA GLU A 90 -15.13 -42.29 15.15
C GLU A 90 -14.49 -41.02 14.62
N ARG A 91 -15.19 -39.88 14.81
CA ARG A 91 -14.73 -38.54 14.44
C ARG A 91 -14.83 -37.64 15.67
N THR A 92 -13.84 -36.75 15.84
CA THR A 92 -13.89 -35.69 16.84
C THR A 92 -13.53 -34.38 16.23
N ARG A 93 -14.00 -33.28 16.81
CA ARG A 93 -13.67 -31.92 16.43
C ARG A 93 -12.87 -31.26 17.54
N LEU A 94 -11.87 -30.51 17.16
CA LEU A 94 -11.05 -29.71 18.07
C LEU A 94 -11.02 -28.26 17.55
N ILE A 95 -10.89 -27.29 18.46
CA ILE A 95 -10.82 -25.89 18.14
C ILE A 95 -9.49 -25.36 18.68
N TRP A 96 -8.69 -24.76 17.81
CA TRP A 96 -7.57 -23.91 18.16
C TRP A 96 -7.93 -22.45 17.87
N MET A 97 -7.42 -21.56 18.70
CA MET A 97 -7.66 -20.13 18.62
C MET A 97 -6.31 -19.43 18.62
N LEU A 98 -6.09 -18.56 17.63
CA LEU A 98 -4.93 -17.68 17.54
C LEU A 98 -5.45 -16.26 17.50
N GLY A 99 -4.84 -15.35 18.27
CA GLY A 99 -5.29 -13.97 18.33
C GLY A 99 -4.24 -13.01 18.87
N GLU A 100 -4.55 -11.72 18.73
CA GLU A 100 -3.78 -10.65 19.35
C GLU A 100 -4.28 -10.40 20.78
N GLY A 101 -3.36 -9.99 21.66
CA GLY A 101 -3.59 -9.79 23.09
C GLY A 101 -2.92 -10.84 23.94
N GLY A 102 -2.81 -10.57 25.23
CA GLY A 102 -2.17 -11.45 26.20
C GLY A 102 -3.13 -12.51 26.76
N LEU A 103 -2.72 -13.12 27.87
CA LEU A 103 -3.44 -14.21 28.54
C LEU A 103 -4.92 -13.90 28.85
N GLU A 104 -5.23 -12.67 29.27
CA GLU A 104 -6.61 -12.28 29.58
C GLU A 104 -7.50 -12.31 28.34
N GLU A 105 -6.99 -11.79 27.22
CA GLU A 105 -7.70 -11.85 25.96
C GLU A 105 -7.84 -13.30 25.49
N GLY A 106 -6.80 -14.10 25.61
CA GLY A 106 -6.85 -15.54 25.34
C GLY A 106 -7.91 -16.26 26.14
N ARG A 107 -8.05 -15.94 27.45
CA ARG A 107 -9.13 -16.50 28.32
C ARG A 107 -10.51 -16.06 27.84
N ARG A 108 -10.67 -14.77 27.46
CA ARG A 108 -11.92 -14.21 26.95
C ARG A 108 -12.35 -14.89 25.66
N VAL A 109 -11.43 -15.01 24.69
CA VAL A 109 -11.68 -15.65 23.41
C VAL A 109 -11.96 -17.14 23.55
N ARG A 110 -11.19 -17.84 24.38
CA ARG A 110 -11.45 -19.26 24.72
C ARG A 110 -12.83 -19.47 25.30
N LYS A 111 -13.25 -18.63 26.24
CA LYS A 111 -14.60 -18.69 26.82
C LYS A 111 -15.69 -18.51 25.76
N LYS A 112 -15.48 -17.59 24.83
CA LYS A 112 -16.42 -17.30 23.74
C LYS A 112 -16.54 -18.44 22.72
N TYR A 113 -15.43 -19.07 22.36
CA TYR A 113 -15.35 -20.02 21.24
C TYR A 113 -15.04 -21.48 21.71
N SER A 114 -15.27 -21.82 22.96
CA SER A 114 -15.07 -23.19 23.45
C SER A 114 -16.07 -24.21 22.89
N GLY A 115 -17.23 -23.75 22.43
CA GLY A 115 -18.28 -24.57 21.83
C GLY A 115 -18.35 -24.48 20.32
N PHE A 116 -18.60 -25.61 19.65
CA PHE A 116 -18.67 -25.65 18.17
C PHE A 116 -19.77 -24.75 17.61
N SER A 117 -20.92 -24.64 18.27
CA SER A 117 -22.01 -23.76 17.83
C SER A 117 -21.58 -22.28 17.72
N ALA A 118 -20.73 -21.83 18.65
CA ALA A 118 -20.22 -20.46 18.61
C ALA A 118 -19.24 -20.24 17.45
N VAL A 119 -18.44 -21.25 17.14
CA VAL A 119 -17.52 -21.22 15.98
C VAL A 119 -18.30 -21.29 14.67
N ASP A 120 -19.26 -22.22 14.56
CA ASP A 120 -20.09 -22.37 13.36
C ASP A 120 -20.92 -21.09 13.10
N ALA A 121 -21.43 -20.43 14.15
CA ALA A 121 -22.10 -19.13 14.05
C ALA A 121 -21.14 -18.04 13.56
N ALA A 122 -19.93 -17.95 14.12
CA ALA A 122 -18.95 -16.95 13.71
C ALA A 122 -18.49 -17.13 12.24
N LEU A 123 -18.33 -18.37 11.78
CA LEU A 123 -18.03 -18.67 10.39
C LEU A 123 -19.18 -18.27 9.45
N SER A 124 -20.44 -18.53 9.88
CA SER A 124 -21.62 -18.13 9.12
C SER A 124 -21.76 -16.60 9.05
N ASP A 125 -21.47 -15.91 10.16
CA ASP A 125 -21.47 -14.44 10.20
C ASP A 125 -20.38 -13.85 9.29
N LEU A 126 -19.19 -14.45 9.29
CA LEU A 126 -18.09 -14.05 8.39
C LEU A 126 -18.44 -14.27 6.92
N ALA A 127 -19.02 -15.44 6.58
CA ALA A 127 -19.48 -15.71 5.22
C ALA A 127 -20.50 -14.66 4.77
N ARG A 128 -21.52 -14.37 5.59
CA ARG A 128 -22.53 -13.35 5.31
C ARG A 128 -21.91 -11.95 5.12
N TYR A 129 -20.95 -11.58 5.96
CA TYR A 129 -20.23 -10.30 5.84
C TYR A 129 -19.55 -10.16 4.47
N TRP A 130 -18.85 -11.20 4.02
CA TRP A 130 -18.19 -11.16 2.72
C TRP A 130 -19.19 -11.24 1.55
N ASP A 131 -20.22 -12.07 1.64
CA ASP A 131 -21.28 -12.13 0.63
C ASP A 131 -21.96 -10.78 0.44
N GLU A 132 -22.27 -10.06 1.54
CA GLU A 132 -22.86 -8.72 1.49
C GLU A 132 -21.92 -7.71 0.82
N LYS A 133 -20.62 -7.75 1.10
CA LYS A 133 -19.66 -6.84 0.49
C LYS A 133 -19.39 -7.16 -0.97
N LEU A 134 -19.13 -8.41 -1.29
CA LEU A 134 -18.78 -8.85 -2.64
C LEU A 134 -19.96 -8.78 -3.62
N SER A 135 -21.20 -8.90 -3.13
CA SER A 135 -22.39 -8.80 -3.98
C SER A 135 -22.74 -7.38 -4.44
N ARG A 136 -22.08 -6.34 -3.91
CA ARG A 136 -22.37 -4.95 -4.27
C ARG A 136 -22.00 -4.58 -5.70
N LEU A 137 -20.99 -5.23 -6.25
CA LEU A 137 -20.59 -5.12 -7.64
C LEU A 137 -20.40 -6.52 -8.21
N GLN A 138 -21.19 -6.84 -9.24
CA GLN A 138 -21.10 -8.12 -9.93
C GLN A 138 -21.10 -7.89 -11.43
N VAL A 139 -20.19 -8.54 -12.12
CA VAL A 139 -20.10 -8.54 -13.58
C VAL A 139 -20.32 -9.94 -14.12
N SER A 140 -20.79 -10.02 -15.35
CA SER A 140 -20.88 -11.27 -16.11
C SER A 140 -20.31 -11.03 -17.50
N THR A 141 -19.16 -11.63 -17.77
CA THR A 141 -18.42 -11.51 -19.02
C THR A 141 -18.41 -12.82 -19.77
N PRO A 142 -17.96 -12.85 -21.03
CA PRO A 142 -17.75 -14.12 -21.74
C PRO A 142 -16.61 -14.98 -21.16
N ASP A 143 -15.77 -14.41 -20.28
CA ASP A 143 -14.65 -15.09 -19.65
C ASP A 143 -14.96 -15.37 -18.15
N PRO A 144 -15.19 -16.63 -17.76
CA PRO A 144 -15.53 -16.99 -16.39
C PRO A 144 -14.37 -16.77 -15.40
N ASP A 145 -13.11 -16.82 -15.83
CA ASP A 145 -11.96 -16.54 -14.97
C ASP A 145 -11.89 -15.05 -14.63
N MET A 146 -12.20 -14.19 -15.61
CA MET A 146 -12.35 -12.75 -15.39
C MET A 146 -13.49 -12.47 -14.40
N ASP A 147 -14.63 -13.15 -14.51
CA ASP A 147 -15.74 -12.99 -13.56
C ASP A 147 -15.33 -13.35 -12.13
N VAL A 148 -14.61 -14.44 -11.94
CA VAL A 148 -14.09 -14.85 -10.61
C VAL A 148 -13.13 -13.79 -10.06
N MET A 149 -12.22 -13.28 -10.89
CA MET A 149 -11.28 -12.24 -10.48
C MET A 149 -11.99 -10.96 -10.08
N LEU A 150 -12.91 -10.45 -10.89
CA LEU A 150 -13.60 -9.19 -10.65
C LEU A 150 -14.63 -9.28 -9.51
N ASN A 151 -15.42 -10.35 -9.46
CA ASN A 151 -16.52 -10.50 -8.51
C ASN A 151 -16.06 -10.93 -7.11
N THR A 152 -14.86 -11.48 -6.98
CA THR A 152 -14.35 -12.00 -5.70
C THR A 152 -13.00 -11.42 -5.32
N TRP A 153 -11.96 -11.76 -6.08
CA TRP A 153 -10.59 -11.55 -5.62
C TRP A 153 -10.15 -10.08 -5.61
N THR A 154 -10.50 -9.30 -6.63
CA THR A 154 -10.14 -7.87 -6.66
C THR A 154 -10.87 -7.08 -5.59
N LEU A 155 -12.16 -7.34 -5.38
CA LEU A 155 -12.96 -6.69 -4.33
C LEU A 155 -12.47 -7.09 -2.94
N TYR A 156 -12.23 -8.39 -2.70
CA TYR A 156 -11.67 -8.88 -1.46
C TYR A 156 -10.31 -8.26 -1.16
N GLN A 157 -9.40 -8.26 -2.14
CA GLN A 157 -8.06 -7.72 -1.97
C GLN A 157 -8.08 -6.21 -1.71
N SER A 158 -8.96 -5.47 -2.37
CA SER A 158 -9.13 -4.03 -2.15
C SER A 158 -9.56 -3.72 -0.70
N GLU A 159 -10.55 -4.44 -0.18
CA GLU A 159 -11.00 -4.30 1.22
C GLU A 159 -9.86 -4.64 2.21
N ILE A 160 -9.12 -5.72 1.95
CA ILE A 160 -8.00 -6.14 2.79
C ILE A 160 -6.88 -5.10 2.77
N ASN A 161 -6.52 -4.56 1.61
CA ASN A 161 -5.49 -3.53 1.48
C ASN A 161 -5.86 -2.27 2.27
N VAL A 162 -7.11 -1.82 2.18
CA VAL A 162 -7.58 -0.66 2.96
C VAL A 162 -7.57 -0.96 4.46
N MET A 163 -7.95 -2.17 4.88
CA MET A 163 -7.99 -2.55 6.29
C MET A 163 -6.59 -2.60 6.90
N PHE A 164 -5.63 -3.26 6.25
CA PHE A 164 -4.27 -3.46 6.76
C PHE A 164 -3.30 -2.33 6.39
N SER A 165 -3.69 -1.41 5.53
CA SER A 165 -2.81 -0.40 4.94
C SER A 165 -1.62 -1.06 4.23
N ARG A 166 -1.72 -1.18 2.94
CA ARG A 166 -0.64 -1.70 2.11
C ARG A 166 0.57 -0.77 2.19
N PHE A 167 1.41 -1.02 3.16
CA PHE A 167 2.74 -0.46 3.18
C PHE A 167 3.65 -1.44 2.45
N ALA A 168 4.28 -1.01 1.37
CA ALA A 168 5.08 -1.88 0.48
C ALA A 168 6.06 -2.78 1.21
N SER A 169 6.56 -2.32 2.33
CA SER A 169 7.51 -3.06 3.16
C SER A 169 6.89 -4.06 4.13
N PHE A 170 5.57 -4.23 4.19
CA PHE A 170 4.96 -5.27 5.03
C PHE A 170 5.49 -6.67 4.66
N ILE A 171 5.61 -6.94 3.35
CA ILE A 171 6.19 -8.21 2.86
C ILE A 171 7.71 -8.19 2.94
N GLU A 172 8.37 -7.05 2.66
CA GLU A 172 9.83 -6.96 2.57
C GLU A 172 10.51 -6.92 3.93
N VAL A 173 9.95 -6.23 4.91
CA VAL A 173 10.60 -5.98 6.20
C VAL A 173 9.78 -6.40 7.41
N GLY A 174 8.52 -6.78 7.25
CA GLY A 174 7.61 -7.12 8.35
C GLY A 174 7.59 -6.07 9.48
N GLY A 175 6.50 -5.93 10.18
CA GLY A 175 6.47 -5.14 11.42
C GLY A 175 6.64 -3.61 11.27
N ARG A 176 6.49 -3.03 10.09
CA ARG A 176 6.26 -1.58 9.98
C ARG A 176 4.78 -1.31 10.21
N THR A 177 4.51 -0.36 11.10
CA THR A 177 3.17 0.15 11.39
C THR A 177 2.96 1.49 10.68
N GLY A 178 1.70 1.84 10.42
CA GLY A 178 1.34 3.12 9.83
C GLY A 178 0.76 3.03 8.43
N LEU A 179 0.50 4.19 7.85
CA LEU A 179 -0.04 4.35 6.51
C LEU A 179 1.06 4.80 5.55
N GLY A 180 1.28 4.04 4.48
CA GLY A 180 1.97 4.54 3.30
C GLY A 180 1.03 5.50 2.57
N TYR A 181 1.44 6.74 2.35
CA TYR A 181 0.53 7.78 1.87
C TYR A 181 -0.09 7.46 0.51
N ARG A 182 0.76 7.25 -0.51
CA ARG A 182 0.30 6.93 -1.88
C ARG A 182 -0.45 5.60 -1.94
N ASP A 183 0.08 4.58 -1.25
CA ASP A 183 -0.51 3.24 -1.26
C ASP A 183 -1.92 3.26 -0.71
N THR A 184 -2.09 3.90 0.46
CA THR A 184 -3.41 4.01 1.10
C THR A 184 -4.38 4.90 0.31
N ALA A 185 -3.88 5.96 -0.37
CA ALA A 185 -4.72 6.79 -1.22
C ALA A 185 -5.22 6.01 -2.45
N GLN A 186 -4.35 5.24 -3.11
CA GLN A 186 -4.72 4.38 -4.23
C GLN A 186 -5.70 3.28 -3.78
N ASP A 187 -5.44 2.62 -2.65
CA ASP A 187 -6.34 1.59 -2.14
C ASP A 187 -7.71 2.17 -1.77
N ALA A 188 -7.77 3.38 -1.18
CA ALA A 188 -9.03 4.05 -0.86
C ALA A 188 -9.90 4.32 -2.09
N MET A 189 -9.30 4.58 -3.27
CA MET A 189 -10.04 4.77 -4.52
C MET A 189 -10.78 3.52 -4.98
N THR A 190 -10.40 2.35 -4.51
CA THR A 190 -10.93 1.07 -5.02
C THR A 190 -12.17 0.59 -4.29
N ILE A 191 -12.56 1.20 -3.17
CA ILE A 191 -13.63 0.68 -2.30
C ILE A 191 -14.85 1.61 -2.09
N PRO A 192 -14.99 2.79 -2.70
CA PRO A 192 -16.12 3.66 -2.36
C PRO A 192 -17.49 3.04 -2.68
N HIS A 193 -17.58 2.17 -3.68
CA HIS A 193 -18.79 1.44 -4.05
C HIS A 193 -19.14 0.28 -3.09
N SER A 194 -18.11 -0.37 -2.49
CA SER A 194 -18.29 -1.52 -1.58
C SER A 194 -18.26 -1.12 -0.11
N ASN A 195 -17.46 -0.10 0.25
CA ASN A 195 -17.25 0.34 1.62
C ASN A 195 -17.00 1.85 1.71
N PRO A 196 -18.03 2.69 1.43
CA PRO A 196 -17.88 4.15 1.42
C PRO A 196 -17.40 4.71 2.77
N GLU A 197 -17.83 4.13 3.89
CA GLU A 197 -17.40 4.55 5.23
C GLU A 197 -15.91 4.25 5.47
N GLY A 198 -15.44 3.08 5.05
CA GLY A 198 -14.03 2.72 5.11
C GLY A 198 -13.18 3.64 4.24
N CYS A 199 -13.63 3.96 3.02
CA CYS A 199 -13.01 4.91 2.12
C CYS A 199 -12.90 6.29 2.76
N LYS A 200 -14.02 6.85 3.24
CA LYS A 200 -14.07 8.14 3.93
C LYS A 200 -13.12 8.22 5.10
N LYS A 201 -13.12 7.18 5.94
CA LYS A 201 -12.22 7.08 7.10
C LYS A 201 -10.76 7.16 6.68
N ARG A 202 -10.35 6.42 5.65
CA ARG A 202 -8.97 6.44 5.15
C ARG A 202 -8.57 7.79 4.56
N ILE A 203 -9.44 8.40 3.77
CA ILE A 203 -9.22 9.77 3.26
C ILE A 203 -8.99 10.76 4.40
N LEU A 204 -9.84 10.75 5.44
CA LEU A 204 -9.69 11.62 6.60
C LEU A 204 -8.37 11.39 7.37
N GLN A 205 -7.92 10.14 7.47
CA GLN A 205 -6.62 9.82 8.05
C GLN A 205 -5.47 10.36 7.21
N LEU A 206 -5.55 10.24 5.87
CA LEU A 206 -4.55 10.79 4.96
C LEU A 206 -4.49 12.31 5.00
N MET A 207 -5.64 13.01 5.16
CA MET A 207 -5.65 14.46 5.35
C MET A 207 -4.81 14.91 6.56
N GLN A 208 -4.83 14.14 7.65
CA GLN A 208 -3.99 14.41 8.83
C GLN A 208 -2.48 14.25 8.57
N GLY A 209 -2.11 13.46 7.58
CA GLY A 209 -0.72 13.30 7.12
C GLY A 209 -0.29 14.35 6.11
N LEU A 210 -1.15 15.30 5.72
CA LEU A 210 -0.80 16.41 4.82
C LEU A 210 -0.26 17.59 5.62
N THR A 211 0.80 18.24 5.13
CA THR A 211 1.34 19.46 5.73
C THR A 211 0.61 20.71 5.24
N THR A 212 0.72 21.82 5.99
CA THR A 212 0.20 23.11 5.56
C THR A 212 0.84 23.64 4.27
N GLN A 213 2.01 23.11 3.90
CA GLN A 213 2.69 23.40 2.64
C GLN A 213 2.11 22.62 1.45
N GLY A 214 1.41 21.49 1.68
CA GLY A 214 0.74 20.72 0.64
C GLY A 214 1.45 19.43 0.22
N TYR A 215 2.50 18.98 0.90
CA TYR A 215 3.08 17.65 0.69
C TYR A 215 2.63 16.67 1.78
N GLY A 216 2.52 15.40 1.41
CA GLY A 216 2.18 14.31 2.31
C GLY A 216 3.40 13.75 3.04
N LEU A 217 3.19 13.25 4.25
CA LEU A 217 4.18 12.43 4.96
C LEU A 217 4.19 11.04 4.31
N HIS A 218 5.30 10.65 3.69
CA HIS A 218 5.42 9.40 2.96
C HIS A 218 4.97 8.17 3.76
N LEU A 219 5.28 8.17 5.06
CA LEU A 219 4.83 7.18 6.02
C LEU A 219 4.48 7.87 7.35
N PHE A 220 3.33 7.56 7.93
CA PHE A 220 2.93 8.07 9.24
C PHE A 220 1.93 7.13 9.91
N ASP A 221 1.86 7.20 11.24
CA ASP A 221 0.82 6.54 12.02
C ASP A 221 -0.28 7.55 12.36
N PRO A 222 -1.55 7.31 11.97
CA PRO A 222 -2.66 8.19 12.34
C PRO A 222 -2.79 8.42 13.85
N ALA A 223 -2.33 7.49 14.69
CA ALA A 223 -2.30 7.64 16.12
C ALA A 223 -1.41 8.81 16.59
N TRP A 224 -0.45 9.26 15.78
CA TRP A 224 0.38 10.44 16.11
C TRP A 224 -0.45 11.72 16.22
N PHE A 225 -1.58 11.82 15.54
CA PHE A 225 -2.44 13.01 15.50
C PHE A 225 -3.67 12.91 16.41
N GLY A 226 -3.91 11.72 17.00
CA GLY A 226 -4.99 11.47 17.96
C GLY A 226 -4.61 11.78 19.40
N PRO A 227 -5.56 11.64 20.35
CA PRO A 227 -5.24 11.63 21.75
C PRO A 227 -4.26 10.49 22.03
N GLN A 228 -3.09 10.85 22.57
CA GLN A 228 -2.08 9.84 22.92
C GLN A 228 -2.64 8.93 24.01
N PRO A 229 -2.54 7.60 23.87
CA PRO A 229 -2.83 6.71 24.98
C PRO A 229 -1.95 7.07 26.18
N GLU A 230 -2.46 6.93 27.39
CA GLU A 230 -1.65 7.05 28.60
C GLU A 230 -0.39 6.21 28.42
N LYS A 231 0.77 6.85 28.58
CA LYS A 231 2.05 6.18 28.36
C LYS A 231 2.10 4.94 29.24
N PRO A 232 2.37 3.74 28.71
CA PRO A 232 2.54 2.57 29.54
C PRO A 232 3.61 2.87 30.59
N ALA A 233 3.39 2.43 31.81
CA ALA A 233 4.28 2.68 32.97
C ALA A 233 5.71 2.14 32.77
N PHE A 234 5.93 1.34 31.73
CA PHE A 234 7.21 0.77 31.36
C PHE A 234 7.89 1.63 30.28
N LYS A 235 8.97 2.29 30.65
CA LYS A 235 9.87 2.94 29.71
C LYS A 235 10.83 1.89 29.14
N SER A 236 10.45 1.24 28.05
CA SER A 236 11.44 0.51 27.27
C SER A 236 12.44 1.52 26.68
N PRO A 237 13.75 1.32 26.84
CA PRO A 237 14.75 2.17 26.21
C PRO A 237 14.73 2.10 24.67
N THR A 238 13.95 1.20 24.11
CA THR A 238 13.81 0.97 22.66
C THR A 238 12.45 1.42 22.11
N VAL A 239 11.54 1.95 22.93
CA VAL A 239 10.37 2.64 22.38
C VAL A 239 10.90 3.86 21.66
N ILE A 240 10.82 3.83 20.33
CA ILE A 240 10.97 5.04 19.52
C ILE A 240 9.92 5.99 20.07
N PRO A 241 10.30 7.08 20.75
CA PRO A 241 9.32 8.00 21.31
C PRO A 241 8.42 8.43 20.16
N THR A 242 7.10 8.51 20.41
CA THR A 242 6.21 9.22 19.50
C THR A 242 6.93 10.53 19.17
N PRO A 243 7.33 10.76 17.91
CA PRO A 243 8.11 11.93 17.59
C PRO A 243 7.31 13.14 18.07
N ASP A 244 7.95 14.16 18.62
CA ASP A 244 7.26 15.42 18.82
C ASP A 244 6.74 15.90 17.46
N LYS A 245 5.68 16.70 17.42
CA LYS A 245 5.08 17.15 16.17
C LYS A 245 6.10 17.82 15.22
N ALA A 246 7.16 18.40 15.76
CA ALA A 246 8.23 19.02 14.98
C ALA A 246 9.16 18.00 14.33
N SER A 247 9.34 16.83 14.94
CA SER A 247 10.16 15.75 14.39
C SER A 247 9.39 14.82 13.44
N ILE A 248 8.04 14.86 13.44
CA ILE A 248 7.18 14.13 12.50
C ILE A 248 7.25 14.76 11.10
N VAL A 249 7.32 16.07 11.03
CA VAL A 249 7.44 16.79 9.76
C VAL A 249 8.89 16.72 9.30
N HIS A 250 9.28 15.61 8.72
CA HIS A 250 10.50 15.53 7.92
C HIS A 250 10.44 16.65 6.89
N GLY A 251 11.53 17.36 6.71
CA GLY A 251 11.56 18.46 5.77
C GLY A 251 11.25 18.02 4.34
N LEU A 252 11.09 18.97 3.44
CA LEU A 252 10.83 18.75 2.01
C LEU A 252 11.78 17.70 1.37
N ALA A 253 12.98 17.52 1.93
CA ALA A 253 13.96 16.54 1.47
C ALA A 253 13.47 15.08 1.57
N ASP A 254 12.51 14.79 2.44
CA ASP A 254 11.97 13.44 2.66
C ASP A 254 10.63 13.21 1.94
N ALA A 255 10.07 14.25 1.31
CA ALA A 255 8.79 14.15 0.62
C ALA A 255 8.94 13.40 -0.71
N CYS A 256 8.04 12.46 -0.98
CA CYS A 256 7.83 11.92 -2.32
C CYS A 256 6.85 12.84 -3.08
N ALA A 257 7.16 13.11 -4.35
CA ALA A 257 6.48 14.16 -5.09
C ALA A 257 5.04 13.81 -5.49
N ASP A 258 4.74 12.54 -5.60
CA ASP A 258 3.44 12.02 -6.03
C ASP A 258 2.46 11.73 -4.89
N ASP A 259 2.96 11.52 -3.66
CA ASP A 259 2.17 11.02 -2.52
C ASP A 259 0.81 11.72 -2.38
N ALA A 260 0.79 13.03 -2.27
CA ALA A 260 -0.42 13.78 -2.01
C ALA A 260 -1.33 13.92 -3.26
N LEU A 261 -0.79 13.81 -4.47
CA LEU A 261 -1.59 13.92 -5.70
C LEU A 261 -2.63 12.80 -5.81
N TRP A 262 -2.31 11.60 -5.34
CA TRP A 262 -3.25 10.47 -5.31
C TRP A 262 -4.47 10.74 -4.42
N LEU A 263 -4.30 11.53 -3.36
CA LEU A 263 -5.40 11.88 -2.45
C LEU A 263 -6.47 12.74 -3.14
N VAL A 264 -6.08 13.59 -4.09
CA VAL A 264 -7.05 14.41 -4.86
C VAL A 264 -8.02 13.50 -5.62
N ALA A 265 -7.50 12.47 -6.27
CA ALA A 265 -8.33 11.49 -6.97
C ALA A 265 -9.16 10.64 -5.99
N ALA A 266 -8.59 10.21 -4.86
CA ALA A 266 -9.33 9.44 -3.87
C ALA A 266 -10.57 10.19 -3.35
N VAL A 267 -10.45 11.50 -3.10
CA VAL A 267 -11.60 12.35 -2.73
C VAL A 267 -12.60 12.43 -3.89
N ALA A 268 -12.13 12.64 -5.12
CA ALA A 268 -12.99 12.76 -6.28
C ALA A 268 -13.78 11.46 -6.53
N GLU A 269 -13.12 10.31 -6.45
CA GLU A 269 -13.79 9.01 -6.61
C GLU A 269 -14.79 8.73 -5.50
N TYR A 270 -14.44 9.03 -4.24
CA TYR A 270 -15.39 8.91 -3.13
C TYR A 270 -16.64 9.75 -3.36
N VAL A 271 -16.49 11.03 -3.70
CA VAL A 271 -17.64 11.93 -3.92
C VAL A 271 -18.44 11.55 -5.17
N ARG A 272 -17.76 11.11 -6.25
CA ARG A 272 -18.41 10.68 -7.48
C ARG A 272 -19.29 9.46 -7.25
N GLU A 273 -18.82 8.50 -6.46
CA GLU A 273 -19.55 7.28 -6.18
C GLU A 273 -20.68 7.48 -5.15
N THR A 274 -20.45 8.29 -4.11
CA THR A 274 -21.39 8.45 -3.00
C THR A 274 -22.37 9.64 -3.16
N GLY A 275 -22.01 10.64 -3.96
CA GLY A 275 -22.74 11.91 -4.03
C GLY A 275 -22.56 12.80 -2.80
N ASP A 276 -21.66 12.48 -1.86
CA ASP A 276 -21.42 13.25 -0.62
C ASP A 276 -20.68 14.55 -0.90
N MET A 277 -21.38 15.52 -1.53
CA MET A 277 -20.81 16.84 -1.85
C MET A 277 -20.40 17.63 -0.61
N ALA A 278 -21.09 17.40 0.53
CA ALA A 278 -20.78 18.08 1.79
C ALA A 278 -19.40 17.67 2.35
N PHE A 279 -18.83 16.58 1.88
CA PHE A 279 -17.50 16.13 2.28
C PHE A 279 -16.41 17.18 1.99
N PHE A 280 -16.52 17.94 0.92
CA PHE A 280 -15.57 19.01 0.60
C PHE A 280 -15.47 20.10 1.69
N ASP A 281 -16.53 20.34 2.44
CA ASP A 281 -16.57 21.35 3.50
C ASP A 281 -16.20 20.76 4.88
N GLN A 282 -16.08 19.42 4.99
CA GLN A 282 -15.64 18.78 6.22
C GLN A 282 -14.22 19.24 6.55
N ARG A 283 -13.95 19.49 7.85
CA ARG A 283 -12.65 19.95 8.34
C ARG A 283 -11.77 18.78 8.76
N ALA A 284 -10.47 18.91 8.47
CA ALA A 284 -9.43 17.99 8.91
C ALA A 284 -8.17 18.78 9.36
N GLY A 285 -7.40 18.18 10.26
CA GLY A 285 -6.12 18.75 10.70
C GLY A 285 -5.01 18.54 9.69
N TYR A 286 -3.98 19.39 9.74
CA TYR A 286 -2.71 19.20 9.03
C TYR A 286 -1.65 18.57 9.96
N ALA A 287 -0.69 17.87 9.38
CA ALA A 287 0.38 17.19 10.12
C ALA A 287 1.21 18.14 10.99
N ASP A 288 1.47 19.35 10.51
CA ASP A 288 2.25 20.40 11.15
C ASP A 288 1.40 21.40 11.97
N GLY A 289 0.10 21.13 12.11
CA GLY A 289 -0.83 21.88 12.93
C GLY A 289 -1.79 22.75 12.15
N GLY A 290 -2.83 23.23 12.84
CA GLY A 290 -3.96 23.91 12.20
C GLY A 290 -4.93 22.93 11.54
N GLU A 291 -5.98 23.47 10.91
CA GLU A 291 -6.99 22.70 10.20
C GLU A 291 -7.52 23.47 9.00
N GLY A 292 -8.07 22.73 8.03
CA GLY A 292 -8.73 23.28 6.86
C GLY A 292 -9.86 22.39 6.41
N SER A 293 -10.70 22.86 5.47
CA SER A 293 -11.65 22.00 4.79
C SER A 293 -10.91 21.01 3.87
N ILE A 294 -11.58 19.91 3.52
CA ILE A 294 -11.06 18.97 2.53
C ILE A 294 -10.72 19.71 1.23
N TYR A 295 -11.60 20.59 0.78
CA TYR A 295 -11.36 21.42 -0.40
C TYR A 295 -10.07 22.26 -0.30
N GLU A 296 -9.80 22.87 0.86
CA GLU A 296 -8.56 23.63 1.10
C GLU A 296 -7.32 22.73 1.09
N HIS A 297 -7.42 21.49 1.63
CA HIS A 297 -6.33 20.52 1.53
C HIS A 297 -5.99 20.21 0.07
N LEU A 298 -7.01 19.95 -0.77
CA LEU A 298 -6.77 19.68 -2.20
C LEU A 298 -6.11 20.85 -2.93
N LYS A 299 -6.51 22.08 -2.64
CA LYS A 299 -5.88 23.29 -3.20
C LYS A 299 -4.39 23.35 -2.84
N LYS A 300 -4.04 23.09 -1.58
CA LYS A 300 -2.65 23.09 -1.12
C LYS A 300 -1.79 22.04 -1.85
N ILE A 301 -2.32 20.85 -2.07
CA ILE A 301 -1.63 19.78 -2.82
C ILE A 301 -1.30 20.25 -4.24
N LEU A 302 -2.28 20.81 -4.95
CA LEU A 302 -2.13 21.24 -6.34
C LEU A 302 -1.20 22.44 -6.45
N ASP A 303 -1.35 23.44 -5.58
CA ASP A 303 -0.50 24.63 -5.53
C ASP A 303 0.96 24.26 -5.15
N PHE A 304 1.16 23.29 -4.26
CA PHE A 304 2.50 22.76 -3.92
C PHE A 304 3.18 22.16 -5.15
N SER A 305 2.50 21.25 -5.87
CA SER A 305 3.07 20.61 -7.05
C SER A 305 3.40 21.64 -8.15
N ALA A 306 2.54 22.65 -8.33
CA ALA A 306 2.79 23.76 -9.26
C ALA A 306 4.01 24.62 -8.87
N ALA A 307 4.28 24.75 -7.57
CA ALA A 307 5.45 25.50 -7.08
C ALA A 307 6.75 24.67 -7.10
N GLN A 308 6.66 23.33 -7.07
CA GLN A 308 7.81 22.44 -7.09
C GLN A 308 8.18 22.02 -8.51
N VAL A 309 8.64 22.96 -9.31
CA VAL A 309 9.08 22.72 -10.69
C VAL A 309 10.58 22.97 -10.83
N GLY A 310 11.19 22.33 -11.81
CA GLY A 310 12.58 22.53 -12.16
C GLY A 310 12.77 23.58 -13.27
N PRO A 311 13.99 23.70 -13.82
CA PRO A 311 14.33 24.71 -14.84
C PRO A 311 13.50 24.64 -16.12
N HIS A 312 12.97 23.44 -16.46
CA HIS A 312 12.16 23.24 -17.66
C HIS A 312 10.65 23.43 -17.40
N GLY A 313 10.27 23.75 -16.13
CA GLY A 313 8.87 23.88 -15.73
C GLY A 313 8.17 22.53 -15.47
N ILE A 314 8.92 21.44 -15.46
CA ILE A 314 8.45 20.09 -15.14
C ILE A 314 8.49 19.88 -13.62
N CYS A 315 7.52 19.20 -13.06
CA CYS A 315 7.47 18.91 -11.62
C CYS A 315 8.73 18.16 -11.17
N LYS A 316 9.29 18.58 -10.03
CA LYS A 316 10.43 17.88 -9.42
C LYS A 316 10.00 16.51 -8.90
N GLY A 317 10.90 15.53 -9.01
CA GLY A 317 10.72 14.20 -8.39
C GLY A 317 10.93 14.21 -6.88
N LEU A 318 11.49 15.28 -6.31
CA LEU A 318 11.87 15.40 -4.89
C LEU A 318 12.74 14.21 -4.45
N ARG A 319 12.45 13.59 -3.29
CA ARG A 319 13.16 12.39 -2.83
C ARG A 319 12.97 11.24 -3.82
N ALA A 320 11.75 11.02 -4.26
CA ALA A 320 11.34 10.06 -5.28
C ALA A 320 9.96 10.44 -5.82
N ASP A 321 9.61 9.94 -6.98
CA ASP A 321 8.22 9.86 -7.41
C ASP A 321 7.62 8.49 -7.02
N TRP A 322 6.59 8.01 -7.71
CA TRP A 322 6.00 6.69 -7.45
C TRP A 322 7.03 5.54 -7.49
N ASN A 323 8.05 5.68 -8.31
CA ASN A 323 9.17 4.75 -8.37
C ASN A 323 10.21 5.13 -7.30
N ASP A 324 10.16 4.47 -6.14
CA ASP A 324 11.04 4.75 -4.99
C ASP A 324 12.54 4.61 -5.30
N CYS A 325 12.87 3.90 -6.35
CA CYS A 325 14.25 3.69 -6.79
C CYS A 325 14.76 4.78 -7.75
N LEU A 326 13.87 5.66 -8.26
CA LEU A 326 14.22 6.70 -9.23
C LEU A 326 14.08 8.09 -8.62
N ASN A 327 15.17 8.76 -8.27
CA ASN A 327 15.14 10.10 -7.68
C ASN A 327 15.69 11.22 -8.59
N LEU A 328 16.26 10.86 -9.73
CA LEU A 328 16.80 11.80 -10.74
C LEU A 328 17.80 12.82 -10.16
N GLY A 329 18.41 12.53 -9.01
CA GLY A 329 19.27 13.46 -8.28
C GLY A 329 18.54 14.72 -7.79
N GLY A 330 17.23 14.65 -7.57
CA GLY A 330 16.37 15.80 -7.28
C GLY A 330 15.91 16.56 -8.54
N GLY A 331 16.02 15.95 -9.72
CA GLY A 331 15.58 16.50 -10.99
C GLY A 331 14.08 16.44 -11.22
N GLU A 332 13.68 16.52 -12.47
CA GLU A 332 12.30 16.69 -12.93
C GLU A 332 11.68 15.35 -13.38
N SER A 333 10.48 15.03 -12.90
CA SER A 333 9.76 13.80 -13.18
C SER A 333 8.58 14.03 -14.13
N ALA A 334 8.58 13.31 -15.25
CA ALA A 334 7.46 13.28 -16.18
C ALA A 334 6.21 12.69 -15.53
N MET A 335 6.35 11.58 -14.78
CA MET A 335 5.23 10.94 -14.13
C MET A 335 4.50 11.87 -13.16
N VAL A 336 5.23 12.60 -12.29
CA VAL A 336 4.63 13.56 -11.36
C VAL A 336 3.89 14.67 -12.11
N SER A 337 4.46 15.16 -13.21
CA SER A 337 3.80 16.20 -14.02
C SER A 337 2.49 15.70 -14.64
N PHE A 338 2.48 14.51 -15.20
CA PHE A 338 1.24 13.91 -15.73
C PHE A 338 0.23 13.58 -14.61
N LEU A 339 0.69 13.10 -13.47
CA LEU A 339 -0.17 12.88 -12.31
C LEU A 339 -0.77 14.20 -11.79
N HIS A 340 0.00 15.30 -11.83
CA HIS A 340 -0.51 16.62 -11.50
C HIS A 340 -1.59 17.08 -12.49
N VAL A 341 -1.41 16.86 -13.80
CA VAL A 341 -2.46 17.13 -14.82
C VAL A 341 -3.74 16.37 -14.52
N TRP A 342 -3.63 15.10 -14.15
CA TRP A 342 -4.75 14.25 -13.80
C TRP A 342 -5.47 14.73 -12.53
N ALA A 343 -4.73 15.01 -11.48
CA ALA A 343 -5.28 15.54 -10.22
C ALA A 343 -5.97 16.90 -10.41
N LEU A 344 -5.38 17.80 -11.23
CA LEU A 344 -6.00 19.06 -11.62
C LEU A 344 -7.34 18.84 -12.33
N GLY A 345 -7.43 17.86 -13.22
CA GLY A 345 -8.69 17.50 -13.90
C GLY A 345 -9.78 17.13 -12.90
N HIS A 346 -9.51 16.24 -11.96
CA HIS A 346 -10.46 15.85 -10.90
C HIS A 346 -10.90 17.04 -10.04
N PHE A 347 -9.96 17.91 -9.68
CA PHE A 347 -10.28 19.09 -8.88
C PHE A 347 -11.14 20.10 -9.65
N VAL A 348 -10.84 20.33 -10.92
CA VAL A 348 -11.63 21.25 -11.79
C VAL A 348 -13.07 20.77 -11.92
N ASP A 349 -13.29 19.47 -12.12
CA ASP A 349 -14.62 18.88 -12.20
C ASP A 349 -15.38 19.04 -10.87
N ALA A 350 -14.71 18.80 -9.74
CA ALA A 350 -15.28 19.03 -8.42
C ALA A 350 -15.62 20.51 -8.19
N ALA A 351 -14.74 21.43 -8.53
CA ALA A 351 -14.95 22.86 -8.39
C ALA A 351 -16.14 23.35 -9.24
N ARG A 352 -16.27 22.87 -10.48
CA ARG A 352 -17.42 23.15 -11.34
C ARG A 352 -18.73 22.63 -10.74
N THR A 353 -18.72 21.40 -10.26
CA THR A 353 -19.89 20.78 -9.63
C THR A 353 -20.34 21.53 -8.38
N LEU A 354 -19.39 22.07 -7.61
CA LEU A 354 -19.65 22.91 -6.42
C LEU A 354 -20.02 24.34 -6.77
N GLY A 355 -20.02 24.74 -8.05
CA GLY A 355 -20.27 26.12 -8.48
C GLY A 355 -19.15 27.11 -8.13
N ARG A 356 -17.93 26.60 -7.81
CA ARG A 356 -16.74 27.41 -7.49
C ARG A 356 -16.00 27.78 -8.77
N THR A 357 -16.66 28.61 -9.63
CA THR A 357 -16.24 28.92 -11.00
C THR A 357 -14.83 29.54 -11.07
N GLU A 358 -14.52 30.46 -10.17
CA GLU A 358 -13.23 31.15 -10.15
C GLU A 358 -12.07 30.15 -9.91
N ASP A 359 -12.22 29.23 -8.95
CA ASP A 359 -11.25 28.18 -8.72
C ASP A 359 -11.19 27.23 -9.94
N ALA A 360 -12.32 26.83 -10.50
CA ALA A 360 -12.36 25.96 -11.68
C ALA A 360 -11.57 26.57 -12.85
N ASP A 361 -11.77 27.85 -13.15
CA ASP A 361 -11.07 28.54 -14.23
C ASP A 361 -9.57 28.68 -13.95
N ARG A 362 -9.19 29.00 -12.70
CA ARG A 362 -7.77 29.09 -12.28
C ARG A 362 -7.04 27.76 -12.45
N TYR A 363 -7.62 26.68 -11.93
CA TYR A 363 -6.96 25.37 -11.97
C TYR A 363 -7.01 24.71 -13.35
N GLU A 364 -8.03 25.02 -14.17
CA GLU A 364 -8.04 24.62 -15.58
C GLU A 364 -6.95 25.35 -16.38
N ALA A 365 -6.73 26.64 -16.13
CA ALA A 365 -5.62 27.37 -16.76
C ALA A 365 -4.26 26.78 -16.33
N MET A 366 -4.09 26.43 -15.05
CA MET A 366 -2.91 25.74 -14.55
C MET A 366 -2.72 24.40 -15.25
N ARG A 367 -3.78 23.57 -15.35
CA ARG A 367 -3.76 22.28 -16.03
C ARG A 367 -3.26 22.40 -17.46
N ARG A 368 -3.79 23.35 -18.23
CA ARG A 368 -3.36 23.60 -19.63
C ARG A 368 -1.88 24.00 -19.70
N ALA A 369 -1.43 24.88 -18.84
CA ALA A 369 -0.03 25.30 -18.79
C ALA A 369 0.92 24.14 -18.50
N VAL A 370 0.55 23.23 -17.61
CA VAL A 370 1.34 22.01 -17.33
C VAL A 370 1.36 21.09 -18.55
N ILE A 371 0.21 20.88 -19.21
CA ILE A 371 0.13 20.08 -20.45
C ILE A 371 1.06 20.66 -21.52
N ASP A 372 0.93 21.96 -21.82
CA ASP A 372 1.73 22.63 -22.85
C ASP A 372 3.25 22.50 -22.56
N THR A 373 3.62 22.55 -21.28
CA THR A 373 5.01 22.36 -20.86
C THR A 373 5.47 20.92 -21.04
N CYS A 374 4.67 19.94 -20.63
CA CYS A 374 4.98 18.51 -20.82
C CYS A 374 5.14 18.17 -22.31
N GLU A 375 4.21 18.67 -23.15
CA GLU A 375 4.24 18.43 -24.60
C GLU A 375 5.48 19.01 -25.28
N ARG A 376 5.99 20.12 -24.78
CA ARG A 376 7.17 20.79 -25.31
C ARG A 376 8.48 20.17 -24.83
N GLU A 377 8.56 19.83 -23.53
CA GLU A 377 9.82 19.44 -22.87
C GLU A 377 10.05 17.94 -22.80
N LEU A 378 8.96 17.15 -22.71
CA LEU A 378 9.05 15.71 -22.48
C LEU A 378 8.87 14.85 -23.73
N TRP A 379 8.29 15.39 -24.81
CA TRP A 379 8.19 14.66 -26.09
C TRP A 379 9.53 14.66 -26.83
N ASP A 380 10.13 13.49 -27.03
CA ASP A 380 11.44 13.38 -27.68
C ASP A 380 11.40 13.10 -29.19
N GLY A 381 10.19 13.07 -29.77
CA GLY A 381 9.95 12.74 -31.17
C GLY A 381 9.42 11.33 -31.41
N ALA A 382 9.67 10.41 -30.48
CA ALA A 382 9.22 9.03 -30.53
C ALA A 382 8.23 8.68 -29.40
N TRP A 383 8.55 9.08 -28.17
CA TRP A 383 7.73 8.87 -26.96
C TRP A 383 8.05 9.90 -25.87
N TYR A 384 7.46 9.75 -24.67
CA TYR A 384 7.72 10.67 -23.57
C TYR A 384 8.91 10.23 -22.73
N LEU A 385 9.81 11.19 -22.45
CA LEU A 385 10.91 11.02 -21.49
C LEU A 385 10.41 10.56 -20.12
N ARG A 386 11.24 9.84 -19.40
CA ARG A 386 10.96 9.52 -17.98
C ARG A 386 11.19 10.72 -17.07
N GLY A 387 12.12 11.57 -17.41
CA GLY A 387 12.44 12.76 -16.65
C GLY A 387 13.74 13.41 -17.09
N ILE A 388 14.15 14.42 -16.31
CA ILE A 388 15.38 15.17 -16.52
C ILE A 388 16.13 15.21 -15.19
N THR A 389 17.38 14.73 -15.17
CA THR A 389 18.19 14.77 -13.94
C THR A 389 18.49 16.19 -13.50
N ALA A 390 18.89 16.39 -12.23
CA ALA A 390 19.34 17.70 -11.73
C ALA A 390 20.51 18.30 -12.55
N GLY A 391 21.30 17.45 -13.22
CA GLY A 391 22.36 17.87 -14.13
C GLY A 391 21.89 18.17 -15.56
N GLY A 392 20.59 18.15 -15.85
CA GLY A 392 20.02 18.44 -17.16
C GLY A 392 20.04 17.27 -18.17
N ARG A 393 20.43 16.06 -17.76
CA ARG A 393 20.41 14.88 -18.64
C ARG A 393 18.98 14.36 -18.76
N LYS A 394 18.50 14.21 -19.98
CA LYS A 394 17.24 13.57 -20.31
C LYS A 394 17.35 12.06 -20.07
N ILE A 395 16.32 11.45 -19.47
CA ILE A 395 16.21 10.02 -19.18
C ILE A 395 14.98 9.47 -19.87
N GLY A 396 15.11 8.28 -20.45
CA GLY A 396 14.04 7.65 -21.22
C GLY A 396 13.95 8.17 -22.65
N ALA A 397 15.04 8.70 -23.20
CA ALA A 397 15.09 9.15 -24.58
C ALA A 397 15.24 7.97 -25.56
N HIS A 398 14.71 8.11 -26.79
CA HIS A 398 14.82 7.08 -27.82
C HIS A 398 16.28 6.78 -28.21
N THR A 399 17.20 7.67 -27.89
CA THR A 399 18.65 7.52 -28.11
C THR A 399 19.38 6.84 -26.95
N ASP A 400 18.71 6.62 -25.82
CA ASP A 400 19.33 5.97 -24.66
C ASP A 400 19.60 4.49 -24.94
N VAL A 401 20.73 3.99 -24.47
CA VAL A 401 21.12 2.57 -24.60
C VAL A 401 20.42 1.71 -23.55
N GLU A 402 20.28 2.23 -22.32
CA GLU A 402 19.61 1.61 -21.19
C GLU A 402 18.52 2.54 -20.66
N GLY A 403 17.45 2.00 -20.14
CA GLY A 403 16.30 2.79 -19.66
C GLY A 403 15.67 3.64 -20.73
N ARG A 404 15.60 3.13 -21.97
CA ARG A 404 15.13 3.89 -23.12
C ARG A 404 13.64 4.16 -23.12
N VAL A 405 12.84 3.16 -22.75
CA VAL A 405 11.38 3.31 -22.60
C VAL A 405 11.00 3.02 -21.16
N HIS A 406 10.14 3.86 -20.61
CA HIS A 406 9.58 3.68 -19.27
C HIS A 406 8.05 3.62 -19.34
N LEU A 407 7.46 2.67 -18.62
CA LEU A 407 6.02 2.45 -18.57
C LEU A 407 5.30 3.68 -18.01
N GLU A 408 5.78 4.17 -16.86
CA GLU A 408 5.07 5.17 -16.05
C GLU A 408 4.85 6.47 -16.83
N SER A 409 5.87 7.01 -17.48
CA SER A 409 5.74 8.28 -18.19
C SER A 409 4.83 8.20 -19.41
N ASN A 410 4.92 7.11 -20.18
CA ASN A 410 4.14 6.95 -21.41
C ASN A 410 2.66 6.68 -21.13
N VAL A 411 2.39 5.80 -20.18
CA VAL A 411 1.02 5.47 -19.76
C VAL A 411 0.35 6.67 -19.10
N TRP A 412 1.04 7.36 -18.18
CA TRP A 412 0.47 8.51 -17.49
C TRP A 412 0.29 9.73 -18.37
N ALA A 413 1.07 9.88 -19.45
CA ALA A 413 0.80 10.90 -20.47
C ALA A 413 -0.60 10.71 -21.09
N VAL A 414 -1.01 9.47 -21.34
CA VAL A 414 -2.34 9.13 -21.88
C VAL A 414 -3.42 9.22 -20.80
N LEU A 415 -3.22 8.60 -19.64
CA LEU A 415 -4.21 8.56 -18.54
C LEU A 415 -4.59 9.96 -18.03
N SER A 416 -3.63 10.88 -17.99
CA SER A 416 -3.87 12.27 -17.58
C SER A 416 -4.63 13.10 -18.62
N GLY A 417 -4.71 12.60 -19.87
CA GLY A 417 -5.23 13.33 -21.01
C GLY A 417 -4.28 14.43 -21.53
N ALA A 418 -3.00 14.43 -21.09
CA ALA A 418 -1.99 15.33 -21.63
C ALA A 418 -1.62 14.93 -23.06
N ALA A 419 -1.28 13.65 -23.27
CA ALA A 419 -1.05 13.14 -24.62
C ALA A 419 -2.38 12.92 -25.34
N GLN A 420 -2.46 13.42 -26.57
CA GLN A 420 -3.63 13.27 -27.43
C GLN A 420 -3.24 12.89 -28.86
N GLY A 421 -4.19 12.33 -29.62
CA GLY A 421 -4.04 12.01 -31.03
C GLY A 421 -2.83 11.11 -31.30
N GLU A 422 -2.01 11.46 -32.28
CA GLU A 422 -0.88 10.64 -32.75
C GLU A 422 0.18 10.40 -31.67
N ARG A 423 0.43 11.37 -30.78
CA ARG A 423 1.43 11.21 -29.71
C ARG A 423 0.97 10.19 -28.66
N ALA A 424 -0.31 10.18 -28.31
CA ALA A 424 -0.86 9.19 -27.39
C ALA A 424 -0.73 7.77 -27.97
N VAL A 425 -1.05 7.59 -29.26
CA VAL A 425 -0.89 6.31 -29.95
C VAL A 425 0.57 5.89 -29.98
N LYS A 426 1.50 6.76 -30.38
CA LYS A 426 2.94 6.44 -30.41
C LYS A 426 3.52 6.09 -29.05
N ALA A 427 3.06 6.77 -27.99
CA ALA A 427 3.50 6.46 -26.63
C ALA A 427 3.12 5.03 -26.22
N MET A 428 1.88 4.61 -26.53
CA MET A 428 1.44 3.25 -26.22
C MET A 428 2.02 2.21 -27.18
N ASP A 429 2.23 2.53 -28.48
CA ASP A 429 2.96 1.66 -29.41
C ASP A 429 4.38 1.36 -28.90
N ALA A 430 5.06 2.36 -28.34
CA ALA A 430 6.39 2.17 -27.74
C ALA A 430 6.34 1.28 -26.48
N VAL A 431 5.28 1.40 -25.67
CA VAL A 431 5.06 0.49 -24.52
C VAL A 431 4.89 -0.96 -25.02
N ASP A 432 4.04 -1.18 -26.00
CA ASP A 432 3.80 -2.51 -26.56
C ASP A 432 5.06 -3.10 -27.22
N GLU A 433 5.76 -2.32 -28.03
CA GLU A 433 6.94 -2.80 -28.76
C GLU A 433 8.12 -3.15 -27.84
N HIS A 434 8.32 -2.35 -26.78
CA HIS A 434 9.56 -2.45 -25.99
C HIS A 434 9.38 -3.06 -24.60
N LEU A 435 8.18 -2.98 -24.01
CA LEU A 435 7.95 -3.43 -22.62
C LEU A 435 7.14 -4.70 -22.51
N TYR A 436 6.41 -5.09 -23.57
CA TYR A 436 5.56 -6.27 -23.54
C TYR A 436 6.35 -7.58 -23.37
N THR A 437 5.82 -8.48 -22.55
CA THR A 437 6.26 -9.88 -22.41
C THR A 437 5.03 -10.77 -22.26
N GLU A 438 5.16 -12.08 -22.44
CA GLU A 438 4.08 -13.04 -22.21
C GLU A 438 3.52 -13.05 -20.77
N TYR A 439 4.22 -12.41 -19.82
CA TYR A 439 3.84 -12.34 -18.39
C TYR A 439 3.37 -10.95 -17.94
N GLY A 440 3.36 -9.97 -18.83
CA GLY A 440 2.99 -8.58 -18.55
C GLY A 440 4.03 -7.56 -19.02
N LEU A 441 3.82 -6.30 -18.67
CA LEU A 441 4.66 -5.18 -19.08
C LEU A 441 5.79 -4.93 -18.07
N ARG A 442 7.01 -4.74 -18.58
CA ARG A 442 8.16 -4.31 -17.79
C ARG A 442 8.03 -2.83 -17.44
N LEU A 443 8.61 -2.40 -16.31
CA LEU A 443 8.65 -0.98 -15.95
C LEU A 443 9.54 -0.17 -16.88
N ASN A 444 10.67 -0.72 -17.33
CA ASN A 444 11.55 -0.07 -18.30
C ASN A 444 12.34 -1.09 -19.12
N ALA A 445 12.77 -0.68 -20.29
CA ALA A 445 13.64 -1.47 -21.16
C ALA A 445 14.55 -0.58 -22.02
N PRO A 446 15.80 -1.06 -22.33
CA PRO A 446 16.52 -2.11 -21.62
C PRO A 446 16.77 -1.76 -20.15
N SER A 447 16.89 -2.75 -19.28
CA SER A 447 17.23 -2.52 -17.87
C SER A 447 18.61 -1.89 -17.72
N TYR A 448 18.82 -1.13 -16.64
CA TYR A 448 20.12 -0.57 -16.30
C TYR A 448 21.06 -1.66 -15.83
N THR A 449 22.29 -1.69 -16.34
CA THR A 449 23.33 -2.69 -16.00
C THR A 449 24.49 -2.11 -15.21
N LYS A 450 24.59 -0.77 -15.13
CA LYS A 450 25.67 -0.07 -14.45
C LYS A 450 25.12 0.92 -13.43
N PRO A 451 25.75 1.05 -12.25
CA PRO A 451 25.39 2.08 -11.28
C PRO A 451 25.46 3.49 -11.89
N ASP A 452 24.40 4.25 -11.71
CA ASP A 452 24.31 5.64 -12.10
C ASP A 452 23.66 6.46 -10.98
N TYR A 453 24.49 7.25 -10.29
CA TYR A 453 24.04 8.02 -9.12
C TYR A 453 23.16 9.22 -9.49
N ALA A 454 23.15 9.65 -10.76
CA ALA A 454 22.31 10.75 -11.21
C ALA A 454 20.84 10.36 -11.37
N ILE A 455 20.54 9.07 -11.52
CA ILE A 455 19.16 8.60 -11.67
C ILE A 455 18.64 7.86 -10.43
N GLY A 456 19.50 7.43 -9.51
CA GLY A 456 19.11 6.85 -8.25
C GLY A 456 19.38 5.36 -8.10
N PHE A 457 18.65 4.74 -7.15
CA PHE A 457 18.86 3.36 -6.76
C PHE A 457 18.49 2.35 -7.85
N ILE A 458 17.59 2.71 -8.77
CA ILE A 458 17.15 1.86 -9.89
C ILE A 458 18.35 1.30 -10.68
N ALA A 459 19.37 2.11 -10.92
CA ALA A 459 20.60 1.69 -11.64
C ALA A 459 21.56 0.83 -10.80
N ARG A 460 21.21 0.50 -9.57
CA ARG A 460 21.98 -0.37 -8.66
C ARG A 460 21.26 -1.68 -8.34
N VAL A 461 20.00 -1.76 -8.70
CA VAL A 461 19.21 -2.99 -8.62
C VAL A 461 19.54 -3.88 -9.81
N TYR A 462 19.63 -5.17 -9.59
CA TYR A 462 19.95 -6.11 -10.67
C TYR A 462 18.90 -6.05 -11.79
N PRO A 463 19.30 -6.16 -13.08
CA PRO A 463 18.37 -6.18 -14.21
C PRO A 463 17.25 -7.21 -14.05
N GLY A 464 16.00 -6.79 -14.27
CA GLY A 464 14.82 -7.65 -14.13
C GLY A 464 14.31 -7.85 -12.70
N ILE A 465 14.90 -7.12 -11.73
CA ILE A 465 14.46 -7.16 -10.32
C ILE A 465 13.95 -5.78 -9.90
N LYS A 466 12.89 -5.76 -9.05
CA LYS A 466 12.25 -4.55 -8.56
C LYS A 466 11.93 -3.59 -9.71
N GLU A 467 12.21 -2.31 -9.54
CA GLU A 467 11.88 -1.26 -10.51
C GLU A 467 12.83 -1.26 -11.73
N ASN A 468 13.92 -2.04 -11.72
CA ASN A 468 14.85 -2.08 -12.87
C ASN A 468 14.43 -3.10 -13.93
N GLY A 469 13.37 -2.80 -14.65
CA GLY A 469 12.90 -3.61 -15.78
C GLY A 469 12.19 -4.91 -15.39
N ALA A 470 11.75 -5.05 -14.13
CA ALA A 470 10.86 -6.14 -13.75
C ALA A 470 9.42 -5.86 -14.22
N ILE A 471 8.60 -6.91 -14.26
CA ILE A 471 7.16 -6.79 -14.35
C ILE A 471 6.65 -6.39 -12.96
N PHE A 472 6.06 -5.20 -12.88
CA PHE A 472 5.54 -4.66 -11.63
C PHE A 472 4.01 -4.66 -11.69
N SER A 473 3.39 -5.64 -11.05
CA SER A 473 1.95 -5.91 -11.21
C SER A 473 1.04 -4.70 -10.98
N PRO A 474 1.28 -3.81 -9.97
CA PRO A 474 0.41 -2.66 -9.75
C PRO A 474 0.36 -1.63 -10.89
N SER A 475 1.38 -1.58 -11.75
CA SER A 475 1.45 -0.62 -12.85
C SER A 475 0.87 -1.13 -14.17
N ASN A 476 0.69 -2.44 -14.31
CA ASN A 476 0.16 -3.04 -15.53
C ASN A 476 -1.28 -2.60 -15.85
N PRO A 477 -2.22 -2.53 -14.89
CA PRO A 477 -3.57 -2.05 -15.15
C PRO A 477 -3.64 -0.61 -15.68
N TRP A 478 -2.65 0.24 -15.38
CA TRP A 478 -2.59 1.57 -15.95
C TRP A 478 -2.49 1.53 -17.48
N ALA A 479 -1.68 0.62 -18.01
CA ALA A 479 -1.55 0.45 -19.46
C ALA A 479 -2.87 -0.03 -20.08
N TRP A 480 -3.56 -0.97 -19.44
CA TRP A 480 -4.88 -1.42 -19.92
C TRP A 480 -5.91 -0.29 -19.95
N CYS A 481 -5.92 0.56 -18.93
CA CYS A 481 -6.77 1.74 -18.91
C CYS A 481 -6.39 2.73 -20.03
N ALA A 482 -5.10 2.94 -20.28
CA ALA A 482 -4.62 3.81 -21.35
C ALA A 482 -5.01 3.26 -22.73
N GLU A 483 -4.86 1.95 -22.97
CA GLU A 483 -5.31 1.28 -24.20
C GLU A 483 -6.83 1.41 -24.39
N ALA A 484 -7.60 1.22 -23.33
CA ALA A 484 -9.05 1.39 -23.37
C ALA A 484 -9.46 2.82 -23.74
N LEU A 485 -8.76 3.84 -23.20
CA LEU A 485 -8.99 5.25 -23.57
C LEU A 485 -8.69 5.54 -25.05
N LEU A 486 -7.75 4.81 -25.64
CA LEU A 486 -7.44 4.88 -27.07
C LEU A 486 -8.36 4.03 -27.95
N GLY A 487 -9.34 3.32 -27.37
CA GLY A 487 -10.23 2.40 -28.08
C GLY A 487 -9.53 1.12 -28.57
N ARG A 488 -8.41 0.75 -27.98
CA ARG A 488 -7.55 -0.39 -28.37
C ARG A 488 -7.75 -1.60 -27.45
N GLY A 489 -8.97 -1.87 -27.05
CA GLY A 489 -9.33 -2.94 -26.10
C GLY A 489 -9.07 -4.39 -26.55
N GLY A 490 -8.44 -4.62 -27.69
CA GLY A 490 -7.99 -5.94 -28.15
C GLY A 490 -6.47 -6.17 -28.03
N ILE A 491 -5.73 -5.21 -27.50
CA ILE A 491 -4.30 -5.29 -27.28
C ILE A 491 -4.06 -5.41 -25.78
N GLY A 492 -3.83 -6.61 -25.36
CA GLY A 492 -3.51 -6.96 -23.98
C GLY A 492 -3.38 -8.48 -23.87
N PRO A 493 -2.52 -8.96 -22.96
CA PRO A 493 -2.41 -10.38 -22.71
C PRO A 493 -3.72 -10.95 -22.18
#